data_ed5f691c617e41cd90441cf06eea4388
#
_entry.id   ed5f691c617e41cd90441cf06eea4388
#
_cell.length_a   1.000
_cell.length_b   1.000
_cell.length_c   1.000
_cell.angle_alpha   90.00
_cell.angle_beta   90.00
_cell.angle_gamma   90.00
#
_symmetry.space_group_name_H-M   'P 1'
#
loop_
_entity.id
_entity.type
_entity.pdbx_description
1 polymer ?
#
loop_
_entity_poly.entity_id
_entity_poly.type
_entity_poly.pdbx_seq_one_letter_code
_entity_poly.pdbx_strand_id
1 'polypeptide(L)'
;MQEQEHPANPPKPTASELRILQHLWRHGPSTVRHIHRNMGGYDSVSYTTILKQLQIMHEKGLVERDEAQRAHVYAATQGEEGTQEAMLQDFLQRVYHGSTSKLVMQVLGNSERADEEELAEIRKLLERIDREDSAGG
;
A
#
# COMPACT_ATOMS: atom_id res chain seq x y z
N MET A 1 22.46 -6.33 -16.86
CA MET A 1 22.12 -6.10 -16.46
C MET A 1 21.36 -5.81 -16.05
N GLN A 2 20.99 -5.71 -15.96
CA GLN A 2 20.33 -5.48 -15.56
C GLN A 2 19.72 -5.08 -15.10
N GLU A 3 19.76 -5.14 -15.20
CA GLU A 3 19.19 -4.57 -14.86
C GLU A 3 18.45 -4.37 -13.95
N GLN A 4 18.49 -3.84 -13.44
CA GLN A 4 17.82 -3.36 -12.52
C GLN A 4 16.67 -2.77 -12.78
N GLU A 5 15.90 -3.29 -13.49
CA GLU A 5 14.69 -2.77 -13.74
C GLU A 5 13.84 -2.98 -12.62
N HIS A 6 13.20 -1.95 -12.11
CA HIS A 6 12.15 -2.10 -11.17
C HIS A 6 11.07 -2.90 -11.81
N PRO A 7 10.61 -3.98 -11.23
CA PRO A 7 9.47 -4.68 -11.80
C PRO A 7 8.31 -3.70 -11.94
N ALA A 8 7.56 -3.86 -13.00
CA ALA A 8 6.40 -3.01 -13.24
C ALA A 8 5.47 -3.03 -12.04
N ASN A 9 5.44 -4.16 -11.31
CA ASN A 9 4.68 -4.26 -10.08
C ASN A 9 5.64 -4.59 -8.97
N PRO A 10 5.98 -3.64 -8.10
CA PRO A 10 6.82 -3.95 -6.96
C PRO A 10 6.13 -4.98 -6.08
N PRO A 11 6.90 -5.79 -5.34
CA PRO A 11 6.31 -6.78 -4.44
C PRO A 11 5.34 -6.10 -3.49
N LYS A 12 4.27 -6.81 -3.17
CA LYS A 12 3.32 -6.27 -2.22
C LYS A 12 3.93 -6.19 -0.85
N PRO A 13 3.63 -5.15 -0.10
CA PRO A 13 4.06 -5.14 1.29
C PRO A 13 3.29 -6.16 2.11
N THR A 14 3.99 -6.75 3.08
CA THR A 14 3.33 -7.56 4.10
C THR A 14 2.56 -6.64 5.03
N ALA A 15 1.76 -7.22 5.92
CA ALA A 15 1.01 -6.41 6.87
C ALA A 15 1.92 -5.54 7.74
N SER A 16 3.02 -6.07 8.23
CA SER A 16 3.93 -5.27 9.04
C SER A 16 4.66 -4.23 8.22
N GLU A 17 5.01 -4.55 6.99
CA GLU A 17 5.63 -3.56 6.09
C GLU A 17 4.67 -2.44 5.76
N LEU A 18 3.41 -2.78 5.56
CA LEU A 18 2.40 -1.76 5.29
C LEU A 18 2.28 -0.77 6.43
N ARG A 19 2.39 -1.24 7.67
CA ARG A 19 2.33 -0.36 8.83
C ARG A 19 3.48 0.64 8.83
N ILE A 20 4.67 0.20 8.43
CA ILE A 20 5.82 1.10 8.30
C ILE A 20 5.55 2.12 7.18
N LEU A 21 5.04 1.65 6.04
CA LEU A 21 4.70 2.55 4.95
C LEU A 21 3.67 3.60 5.37
N GLN A 22 2.66 3.18 6.14
CA GLN A 22 1.66 4.12 6.64
C GLN A 22 2.29 5.22 7.48
N HIS A 23 3.30 4.87 8.28
CA HIS A 23 4.02 5.86 9.04
C HIS A 23 4.76 6.83 8.10
N LEU A 24 5.42 6.29 7.09
CA LEU A 24 6.17 7.12 6.15
C LEU A 24 5.25 8.03 5.34
N TRP A 25 4.08 7.54 4.94
CA TRP A 25 3.13 8.39 4.21
C TRP A 25 2.59 9.50 5.11
N ARG A 26 2.41 9.20 6.37
CA ARG A 26 1.83 10.17 7.29
C ARG A 26 2.84 11.22 7.75
N HIS A 27 4.06 10.80 8.02
CA HIS A 27 5.06 11.67 8.63
C HIS A 27 6.18 12.09 7.67
N GLY A 28 6.24 11.47 6.49
CA GLY A 28 7.31 11.75 5.54
C GLY A 28 8.57 10.95 5.84
N PRO A 29 9.65 11.25 5.14
CA PRO A 29 10.90 10.52 5.34
C PRO A 29 11.31 10.52 6.81
N SER A 30 11.76 9.37 7.30
CA SER A 30 11.99 9.18 8.72
C SER A 30 13.19 8.29 8.96
N THR A 31 13.84 8.48 10.12
CA THR A 31 14.89 7.57 10.57
C THR A 31 14.27 6.36 11.24
N VAL A 32 15.06 5.30 11.42
CA VAL A 32 14.60 4.11 12.12
C VAL A 32 14.13 4.48 13.53
N ARG A 33 14.90 5.35 14.20
CA ARG A 33 14.55 5.77 15.55
C ARG A 33 13.18 6.44 15.61
N HIS A 34 12.90 7.30 14.64
CA HIS A 34 11.62 8.01 14.60
C HIS A 34 10.46 7.02 14.38
N ILE A 35 10.66 6.08 13.45
CA ILE A 35 9.66 5.07 13.18
C ILE A 35 9.41 4.21 14.42
N HIS A 36 10.49 3.74 15.02
CA HIS A 36 10.38 2.91 16.20
C HIS A 36 9.68 3.62 17.36
N ARG A 37 10.03 4.88 17.56
CA ARG A 37 9.43 5.65 18.65
C ARG A 37 7.92 5.77 18.49
N ASN A 38 7.46 5.96 17.27
CA ASN A 38 6.04 6.13 17.02
C ASN A 38 5.29 4.81 16.94
N MET A 39 5.95 3.73 16.59
CA MET A 39 5.29 2.44 16.45
C MET A 39 5.46 1.53 17.65
N GLY A 40 6.51 1.76 18.43
CA GLY A 40 6.89 0.84 19.49
C GLY A 40 5.95 0.83 20.68
N GLY A 41 5.12 1.86 20.84
CA GLY A 41 4.27 1.97 22.01
C GLY A 41 3.17 0.95 22.08
N TYR A 42 2.69 0.48 20.93
CA TYR A 42 1.57 -0.45 20.92
C TYR A 42 1.97 -1.89 20.69
N ASP A 43 2.98 -2.13 19.90
CA ASP A 43 3.29 -3.47 19.46
C ASP A 43 4.53 -4.04 20.11
N SER A 44 5.19 -3.27 20.93
CA SER A 44 6.44 -3.71 21.58
C SER A 44 7.45 -4.20 20.56
N VAL A 45 7.42 -3.66 19.35
CA VAL A 45 8.36 -4.06 18.32
C VAL A 45 9.70 -3.42 18.58
N SER A 46 10.76 -4.22 18.53
CA SER A 46 12.09 -3.70 18.85
C SER A 46 12.66 -2.87 17.72
N TYR A 47 13.62 -2.02 18.07
CA TYR A 47 14.35 -1.23 17.10
C TYR A 47 15.00 -2.13 16.05
N THR A 48 15.61 -3.22 16.49
CA THR A 48 16.28 -4.16 15.59
C THR A 48 15.31 -4.76 14.58
N THR A 49 14.10 -5.07 15.02
CA THR A 49 13.08 -5.63 14.12
C THR A 49 12.70 -4.62 13.04
N ILE A 50 12.49 -3.37 13.43
CA ILE A 50 12.13 -2.34 12.46
C ILE A 50 13.28 -2.10 11.49
N LEU A 51 14.51 -2.06 11.99
CA LEU A 51 15.67 -1.90 11.13
C LEU A 51 15.75 -3.02 10.10
N LYS A 52 15.56 -4.25 10.56
CA LYS A 52 15.61 -5.40 9.66
C LYS A 52 14.50 -5.33 8.61
N GLN A 53 13.30 -4.96 9.03
CA GLN A 53 12.20 -4.82 8.10
C GLN A 53 12.48 -3.75 7.05
N LEU A 54 13.03 -2.61 7.47
CA LEU A 54 13.36 -1.55 6.54
C LEU A 54 14.44 -1.99 5.56
N GLN A 55 15.40 -2.78 6.00
CA GLN A 55 16.42 -3.31 5.11
C GLN A 55 15.80 -4.22 4.05
N ILE A 56 14.88 -5.07 4.47
CA ILE A 56 14.18 -5.95 3.54
C ILE A 56 13.33 -5.12 2.56
N MET A 57 12.62 -4.12 3.09
CA MET A 57 11.79 -3.26 2.26
C MET A 57 12.62 -2.48 1.25
N HIS A 58 13.82 -2.08 1.64
CA HIS A 58 14.72 -1.41 0.74
C HIS A 58 15.14 -2.34 -0.40
N GLU A 59 15.47 -3.58 -0.08
CA GLU A 59 15.82 -4.56 -1.10
C GLU A 59 14.66 -4.85 -2.04
N LYS A 60 13.44 -4.83 -1.52
CA LYS A 60 12.25 -5.07 -2.32
C LYS A 60 11.86 -3.86 -3.19
N GLY A 61 12.44 -2.71 -2.92
CA GLY A 61 12.07 -1.50 -3.64
C GLY A 61 10.89 -0.75 -3.06
N LEU A 62 10.45 -1.10 -1.86
CA LEU A 62 9.32 -0.44 -1.21
C LEU A 62 9.70 0.89 -0.57
N VAL A 63 10.95 1.03 -0.18
CA VAL A 63 11.46 2.27 0.40
C VAL A 63 12.80 2.62 -0.25
N GLU A 64 13.10 3.91 -0.22
CA GLU A 64 14.40 4.42 -0.62
C GLU A 64 15.14 4.81 0.65
N ARG A 65 16.47 4.81 0.58
CA ARG A 65 17.28 5.10 1.75
C ARG A 65 18.28 6.20 1.41
N ASP A 66 18.25 7.26 2.19
CA ASP A 66 19.22 8.34 2.05
C ASP A 66 20.31 8.10 3.08
N GLU A 67 21.52 7.86 2.60
CA GLU A 67 22.65 7.54 3.46
C GLU A 67 23.59 8.73 3.65
N ALA A 68 23.18 9.90 3.21
CA ALA A 68 24.03 11.08 3.27
C ALA A 68 24.36 11.48 4.71
N GLN A 69 23.47 11.14 5.65
CA GLN A 69 23.70 11.45 7.05
C GLN A 69 24.05 10.17 7.80
N ARG A 70 24.60 10.36 9.01
CA ARG A 70 24.98 9.23 9.82
C ARG A 70 23.81 8.29 10.08
N ALA A 71 22.66 8.85 10.39
CA ALA A 71 21.45 8.07 10.53
C ALA A 71 20.74 8.04 9.18
N HIS A 72 20.51 6.84 8.65
CA HIS A 72 19.85 6.72 7.37
C HIS A 72 18.39 7.16 7.46
N VAL A 73 17.90 7.82 6.44
CA VAL A 73 16.54 8.30 6.36
C VAL A 73 15.82 7.47 5.29
N TYR A 74 14.69 6.91 5.65
CA TYR A 74 13.90 6.08 4.75
C TYR A 74 12.66 6.83 4.28
N ALA A 75 12.30 6.62 3.02
CA ALA A 75 11.10 7.22 2.43
C ALA A 75 10.41 6.17 1.58
N ALA A 76 9.09 6.24 1.51
CA ALA A 76 8.33 5.34 0.65
C ALA A 76 8.63 5.66 -0.81
N THR A 77 8.84 4.63 -1.64
CA THR A 77 9.11 4.83 -3.07
C THR A 77 7.86 5.21 -3.82
N GLN A 78 6.70 4.77 -3.34
CA GLN A 78 5.43 5.10 -3.98
C GLN A 78 4.52 5.78 -2.97
N GLY A 79 3.62 6.61 -3.47
CA GLY A 79 2.62 7.22 -2.62
C GLY A 79 1.59 6.20 -2.16
N GLU A 80 0.79 6.62 -1.19
CA GLU A 80 -0.21 5.74 -0.61
C GLU A 80 -1.20 5.23 -1.65
N GLU A 81 -1.69 6.11 -2.51
CA GLU A 81 -2.66 5.71 -3.51
C GLU A 81 -2.11 4.71 -4.51
N GLY A 82 -0.87 4.89 -4.92
CA GLY A 82 -0.25 3.94 -5.84
C GLY A 82 -0.12 2.56 -5.24
N THR A 83 0.24 2.49 -3.96
CA THR A 83 0.36 1.21 -3.27
C THR A 83 -1.01 0.56 -3.09
N GLN A 84 -2.02 1.36 -2.72
CA GLN A 84 -3.37 0.85 -2.57
C GLN A 84 -3.87 0.26 -3.88
N GLU A 85 -3.65 0.96 -4.98
CA GLU A 85 -4.09 0.48 -6.27
C GLU A 85 -3.39 -0.82 -6.66
N ALA A 86 -2.09 -0.88 -6.46
CA ALA A 86 -1.35 -2.09 -6.80
C ALA A 86 -1.79 -3.28 -5.97
N MET A 87 -2.03 -3.07 -4.67
CA MET A 87 -2.51 -4.14 -3.81
C MET A 87 -3.90 -4.60 -4.19
N LEU A 88 -4.77 -3.65 -4.53
CA LEU A 88 -6.12 -3.99 -4.94
C LEU A 88 -6.12 -4.80 -6.23
N GLN A 89 -5.33 -4.38 -7.22
CA GLN A 89 -5.26 -5.11 -8.49
C GLN A 89 -4.73 -6.52 -8.31
N ASP A 90 -3.72 -6.67 -7.47
CA ASP A 90 -3.20 -8.01 -7.19
C ASP A 90 -4.24 -8.89 -6.52
N PHE A 91 -4.94 -8.34 -5.54
CA PHE A 91 -5.99 -9.05 -4.83
C PHE A 91 -7.12 -9.46 -5.79
N LEU A 92 -7.53 -8.52 -6.63
CA LEU A 92 -8.58 -8.75 -7.61
C LEU A 92 -8.21 -9.92 -8.53
N GLN A 93 -6.99 -9.94 -9.03
CA GLN A 93 -6.55 -11.02 -9.92
C GLN A 93 -6.44 -12.36 -9.19
N ARG A 94 -5.88 -12.36 -8.01
CA ARG A 94 -5.65 -13.59 -7.28
C ARG A 94 -6.91 -14.23 -6.74
N VAL A 95 -7.79 -13.43 -6.18
CA VAL A 95 -8.96 -13.93 -5.44
C VAL A 95 -10.19 -13.99 -6.32
N TYR A 96 -10.36 -12.98 -7.19
CA TYR A 96 -11.57 -12.84 -7.98
C TYR A 96 -11.34 -13.04 -9.47
N HIS A 97 -10.14 -13.52 -9.84
CA HIS A 97 -9.81 -13.81 -11.25
C HIS A 97 -10.07 -12.63 -12.18
N GLY A 98 -9.85 -11.43 -11.66
CA GLY A 98 -10.03 -10.21 -12.44
C GLY A 98 -11.45 -9.68 -12.51
N SER A 99 -12.39 -10.31 -11.80
CA SER A 99 -13.78 -9.88 -11.87
C SER A 99 -14.06 -8.74 -10.90
N THR A 100 -14.04 -7.51 -11.40
CA THR A 100 -14.34 -6.33 -10.59
C THR A 100 -15.75 -6.42 -10.01
N SER A 101 -16.71 -6.89 -10.79
CA SER A 101 -18.09 -6.95 -10.33
C SER A 101 -18.24 -7.89 -9.14
N LYS A 102 -17.55 -9.03 -9.14
CA LYS A 102 -17.62 -9.94 -8.00
C LYS A 102 -17.03 -9.32 -6.75
N LEU A 103 -15.89 -8.63 -6.89
CA LEU A 103 -15.29 -7.97 -5.76
C LEU A 103 -16.22 -6.92 -5.18
N VAL A 104 -16.78 -6.08 -6.04
CA VAL A 104 -17.67 -5.00 -5.60
C VAL A 104 -18.92 -5.56 -4.94
N MET A 105 -19.51 -6.60 -5.51
CA MET A 105 -20.68 -7.23 -4.92
C MET A 105 -20.38 -7.78 -3.53
N GLN A 106 -19.19 -8.35 -3.35
CA GLN A 106 -18.80 -8.86 -2.06
C GLN A 106 -18.65 -7.72 -1.04
N VAL A 107 -18.03 -6.62 -1.46
CA VAL A 107 -17.87 -5.46 -0.59
C VAL A 107 -19.23 -4.90 -0.18
N LEU A 108 -20.14 -4.77 -1.15
CA LEU A 108 -21.47 -4.23 -0.87
C LEU A 108 -22.30 -5.17 0.01
N GLY A 109 -22.10 -6.48 -0.17
CA GLY A 109 -22.78 -7.46 0.65
C GLY A 109 -22.39 -7.44 2.11
N ASN A 110 -21.19 -6.91 2.40
CA ASN A 110 -20.70 -6.80 3.77
C ASN A 110 -20.76 -5.37 4.28
N SER A 111 -21.67 -4.56 3.73
CA SER A 111 -21.66 -3.12 3.93
C SER A 111 -22.38 -2.64 5.19
N GLU A 112 -22.57 -3.51 6.16
CA GLU A 112 -23.19 -3.07 7.42
C GLU A 112 -22.41 -1.94 8.08
N ARG A 113 -21.14 -1.80 7.75
CA ARG A 113 -20.28 -0.77 8.33
C ARG A 113 -20.11 0.44 7.46
N ALA A 114 -20.62 0.40 6.23
CA ALA A 114 -20.49 1.54 5.33
C ALA A 114 -21.71 2.42 5.48
N ASP A 115 -21.53 3.74 5.55
CA ASP A 115 -22.67 4.62 5.63
C ASP A 115 -23.23 4.86 4.23
N GLU A 116 -24.38 5.52 4.19
CA GLU A 116 -25.07 5.74 2.93
C GLU A 116 -24.28 6.63 1.97
N GLU A 117 -23.52 7.58 2.49
CA GLU A 117 -22.70 8.44 1.67
C GLU A 117 -21.62 7.67 0.96
N GLU A 118 -20.95 6.77 1.67
CA GLU A 118 -19.92 5.94 1.07
C GLU A 118 -20.50 5.03 -0.01
N LEU A 119 -21.66 4.46 0.26
CA LEU A 119 -22.31 3.60 -0.72
C LEU A 119 -22.70 4.38 -1.97
N ALA A 120 -23.17 5.61 -1.79
CA ALA A 120 -23.54 6.44 -2.93
C ALA A 120 -22.31 6.78 -3.78
N GLU A 121 -21.18 7.03 -3.15
CA GLU A 121 -19.95 7.30 -3.87
C GLU A 121 -19.48 6.08 -4.66
N ILE A 122 -19.59 4.90 -4.05
CA ILE A 122 -19.23 3.66 -4.73
C ILE A 122 -20.11 3.44 -5.94
N ARG A 123 -21.41 3.69 -5.81
CA ARG A 123 -22.33 3.57 -6.94
C ARG A 123 -21.97 4.50 -8.08
N LYS A 124 -21.59 5.73 -7.76
CA LYS A 124 -21.18 6.69 -8.78
C LYS A 124 -19.94 6.23 -9.52
N LEU A 125 -18.99 5.65 -8.78
CA LEU A 125 -17.79 5.12 -9.40
C LEU A 125 -18.12 3.98 -10.34
N LEU A 126 -19.02 3.09 -9.93
CA LEU A 126 -19.44 1.97 -10.76
C LEU A 126 -20.12 2.43 -12.05
N GLU A 127 -20.99 3.42 -11.93
CA GLU A 127 -21.66 3.96 -13.11
C GLU A 127 -20.65 4.56 -14.08
N ARG A 128 -19.62 5.20 -13.56
CA ARG A 128 -18.58 5.79 -14.38
C ARG A 128 -17.78 4.71 -15.10
N ILE A 129 -17.43 3.64 -14.39
CA ILE A 129 -16.70 2.53 -14.99
C ILE A 129 -17.51 1.87 -16.08
N ASP A 130 -18.81 1.64 -15.83
CA ASP A 130 -19.70 1.07 -16.84
C ASP A 130 -19.76 1.92 -18.09
N ARG A 131 -19.83 3.24 -17.93
CA ARG A 131 -19.89 4.14 -19.07
C ARG A 131 -18.59 4.11 -19.86
N GLU A 132 -17.46 4.06 -19.17
CA GLU A 132 -16.17 4.00 -19.84
C GLU A 132 -16.01 2.71 -20.59
N ASP A 133 -16.43 1.59 -19.99
CA ASP A 133 -16.38 0.31 -20.68
C ASP A 133 -17.27 0.30 -21.90
N SER A 134 -18.46 0.85 -21.78
CA SER A 134 -19.38 0.91 -22.91
C SER A 134 -18.84 1.79 -24.01
N ALA A 135 -18.20 2.90 -23.67
CA ALA A 135 -17.63 3.79 -24.66
C ALA A 135 -16.37 3.21 -25.30
N GLY A 136 -15.62 2.43 -24.52
CA GLY A 136 -14.40 1.83 -25.03
C GLY A 136 -14.61 0.55 -25.80
N GLY A 137 -15.81 0.02 -25.70
CA GLY A 137 -16.13 -1.22 -26.38
C GLY A 137 -16.31 -1.02 -27.84
#